data_b3ed2fc259b20fd579310b8e5f85ccdc
#
_entry.id   b3ed2fc259b20fd579310b8e5f85ccdc
#
_cell.length_a   1.000
_cell.length_b   1.000
_cell.length_c   1.000
_cell.angle_alpha   90.00
_cell.angle_beta   90.00
_cell.angle_gamma   90.00
#
_symmetry.space_group_name_H-M   'P 1'
#
loop_
_entity.id
_entity.type
_entity.pdbx_description
1 polymer ?
#
loop_
_entity_poly.entity_id
_entity_poly.type
_entity_poly.pdbx_seq_one_letter_code
_entity_poly.pdbx_strand_id
1 'polypeptide(L)'
;MLLTPRDLSREGWRFHLGDADNAVVVASGRQLAAGEIRGVLTRLYAVSQNELPHIASEDRAYVAAEMTAFLLAFLTGLSVRVANRPTPLCLCGRHWSEERWRRAAYALGLATEPAHRKVMLGSTMAAEPTGSVVTVVGDRCFGDPLDAGLAEAARGLAQAAGVELLAVEFDGCHAGATFHRATPLVDLSDARIAAATVALFGDLT
;
A
#
# COMPACT_ATOMS: atom_id res chain seq x y z
N MET A 1 15.20 -7.69 1.87
CA MET A 1 16.01 -6.74 1.05
C MET A 1 15.13 -5.53 0.72
N LEU A 2 15.69 -4.32 0.65
CA LEU A 2 14.95 -3.10 0.33
C LEU A 2 15.30 -2.63 -1.08
N LEU A 3 14.30 -2.32 -1.89
CA LEU A 3 14.43 -1.65 -3.18
C LEU A 3 13.94 -0.21 -3.02
N THR A 4 14.75 0.74 -3.45
CA THR A 4 14.46 2.18 -3.40
C THR A 4 14.41 2.77 -4.80
N PRO A 5 13.77 3.94 -5.01
CA PRO A 5 13.81 4.63 -6.31
C PRO A 5 15.22 4.84 -6.85
N ARG A 6 16.23 5.03 -5.98
CA ARG A 6 17.64 5.14 -6.38
C ARG A 6 18.18 3.86 -6.99
N ASP A 7 17.72 2.69 -6.56
CA ASP A 7 18.16 1.41 -7.12
C ASP A 7 17.68 1.22 -8.56
N LEU A 8 16.55 1.86 -8.94
CA LEU A 8 16.04 1.85 -10.31
C LEU A 8 16.96 2.58 -11.30
N SER A 9 17.82 3.48 -10.82
CA SER A 9 18.80 4.20 -11.63
C SER A 9 20.17 3.50 -11.71
N ARG A 10 20.31 2.31 -11.09
CA ARG A 10 21.58 1.57 -11.10
C ARG A 10 21.65 0.63 -12.28
N GLU A 11 22.85 0.43 -12.79
CA GLU A 11 23.11 -0.59 -13.79
C GLU A 11 22.88 -2.00 -13.26
N GLY A 12 22.49 -2.92 -14.15
CA GLY A 12 22.33 -4.33 -13.85
C GLY A 12 20.90 -4.84 -13.90
N TRP A 13 19.92 -3.97 -14.08
CA TRP A 13 18.54 -4.38 -14.35
C TRP A 13 18.44 -5.08 -15.70
N ARG A 14 17.70 -6.19 -15.74
CA ARG A 14 17.25 -6.87 -16.97
C ARG A 14 15.80 -7.25 -16.79
N PHE A 15 14.95 -6.74 -17.65
CA PHE A 15 13.52 -7.01 -17.63
C PHE A 15 12.99 -7.11 -19.07
N HIS A 16 12.23 -8.14 -19.32
CA HIS A 16 11.47 -8.31 -20.57
C HIS A 16 9.99 -8.38 -20.25
N LEU A 17 9.21 -7.62 -20.97
CA LEU A 17 7.76 -7.61 -20.77
C LEU A 17 7.19 -9.02 -21.05
N GLY A 18 6.38 -9.53 -20.13
CA GLY A 18 5.83 -10.88 -20.21
C GLY A 18 6.74 -11.98 -19.65
N ASP A 19 7.94 -11.65 -19.14
CA ASP A 19 8.91 -12.59 -18.58
C ASP A 19 9.56 -12.03 -17.30
N ALA A 20 8.72 -11.58 -16.37
CA ALA A 20 9.17 -10.91 -15.15
C ALA A 20 9.92 -11.87 -14.19
N ASP A 21 9.61 -13.17 -14.21
CA ASP A 21 10.24 -14.15 -13.32
C ASP A 21 11.70 -14.46 -13.72
N ASN A 22 12.08 -14.20 -14.96
CA ASN A 22 13.46 -14.30 -15.45
C ASN A 22 14.23 -12.94 -15.40
N ALA A 23 13.63 -11.92 -14.82
CA ALA A 23 14.27 -10.62 -14.67
C ALA A 23 15.46 -10.68 -13.70
N VAL A 24 16.37 -9.71 -13.84
CA VAL A 24 17.36 -9.37 -12.81
C VAL A 24 17.00 -8.01 -12.23
N VAL A 25 16.86 -7.96 -10.94
CA VAL A 25 16.56 -6.74 -10.19
C VAL A 25 17.80 -6.22 -9.45
N VAL A 26 17.85 -4.93 -9.23
CA VAL A 26 18.87 -4.32 -8.36
C VAL A 26 18.18 -3.81 -7.11
N ALA A 27 18.55 -4.34 -5.95
CA ALA A 27 18.00 -3.92 -4.67
C ALA A 27 19.13 -3.80 -3.63
N SER A 28 19.15 -2.71 -2.87
CA SER A 28 20.24 -2.38 -1.94
C SER A 28 21.61 -2.43 -2.62
N GLY A 29 21.69 -2.06 -3.90
CA GLY A 29 22.90 -2.05 -4.71
C GLY A 29 23.43 -3.44 -5.12
N ARG A 30 22.66 -4.51 -4.95
CA ARG A 30 23.03 -5.89 -5.33
C ARG A 30 22.06 -6.41 -6.38
N GLN A 31 22.59 -7.17 -7.34
CA GLN A 31 21.78 -7.90 -8.31
C GLN A 31 21.18 -9.15 -7.66
N LEU A 32 19.92 -9.42 -7.99
CA LEU A 32 19.14 -10.56 -7.53
C LEU A 32 18.33 -11.08 -8.71
N ALA A 33 18.32 -12.38 -8.94
CA ALA A 33 17.41 -12.97 -9.91
C ALA A 33 15.96 -12.89 -9.39
N ALA A 34 15.01 -12.53 -10.25
CA ALA A 34 13.61 -12.42 -9.83
C ALA A 34 13.05 -13.75 -9.31
N GLY A 35 13.53 -14.89 -9.83
CA GLY A 35 13.19 -16.22 -9.32
C GLY A 35 13.63 -16.52 -7.87
N GLU A 36 14.52 -15.70 -7.29
CA GLU A 36 14.91 -15.78 -5.87
C GLU A 36 13.96 -14.97 -4.96
N ILE A 37 13.09 -14.13 -5.54
CA ILE A 37 12.10 -13.34 -4.80
C ILE A 37 10.98 -14.28 -4.37
N ARG A 38 10.68 -14.32 -3.08
CA ARG A 38 9.58 -15.13 -2.53
C ARG A 38 8.29 -14.33 -2.35
N GLY A 39 8.40 -13.01 -2.33
CA GLY A 39 7.27 -12.08 -2.22
C GLY A 39 7.74 -10.64 -2.17
N VAL A 40 6.83 -9.74 -2.47
CA VAL A 40 7.12 -8.29 -2.50
C VAL A 40 6.08 -7.55 -1.67
N LEU A 41 6.53 -6.71 -0.76
CA LEU A 41 5.73 -5.72 -0.07
C LEU A 41 6.00 -4.35 -0.68
N THR A 42 4.98 -3.75 -1.27
CA THR A 42 5.10 -2.41 -1.87
C THR A 42 4.67 -1.34 -0.86
N ARG A 43 5.56 -0.36 -0.67
CA ARG A 43 5.38 0.75 0.30
C ARG A 43 5.34 2.12 -0.39
N LEU A 44 5.10 2.15 -1.70
CA LEU A 44 5.05 3.35 -2.52
C LEU A 44 3.71 3.45 -3.24
N TYR A 45 3.10 4.63 -3.26
CA TYR A 45 1.98 4.91 -4.16
C TYR A 45 2.46 5.02 -5.60
N ALA A 46 3.53 5.77 -5.80
CA ALA A 46 4.25 5.99 -7.04
C ALA A 46 5.66 6.45 -6.70
N VAL A 47 6.58 6.44 -7.64
CA VAL A 47 7.89 7.07 -7.46
C VAL A 47 7.70 8.58 -7.49
N SER A 48 8.20 9.27 -6.46
CA SER A 48 8.15 10.73 -6.38
C SER A 48 9.41 11.36 -6.98
N GLN A 49 9.25 12.46 -7.68
CA GLN A 49 10.39 13.26 -8.17
C GLN A 49 11.33 13.72 -7.04
N ASN A 50 10.81 13.87 -5.82
CA ASN A 50 11.58 14.25 -4.63
C ASN A 50 12.52 13.13 -4.15
N GLU A 51 12.27 11.89 -4.54
CA GLU A 51 13.11 10.73 -4.23
C GLU A 51 14.27 10.55 -5.24
N LEU A 52 14.34 11.43 -6.25
CA LEU A 52 15.32 11.39 -7.34
C LEU A 52 16.27 12.62 -7.33
N PRO A 53 16.90 12.97 -6.20
CA PRO A 53 17.79 14.15 -6.15
C PRO A 53 19.02 14.02 -7.04
N HIS A 54 19.35 12.81 -7.48
CA HIS A 54 20.48 12.48 -8.36
C HIS A 54 20.16 12.63 -9.85
N ILE A 55 18.91 12.91 -10.22
CA ILE A 55 18.47 13.19 -11.58
C ILE A 55 18.38 14.72 -11.76
N ALA A 56 18.69 15.22 -12.97
CA ALA A 56 18.54 16.62 -13.32
C ALA A 56 17.12 17.11 -13.04
N SER A 57 16.98 18.32 -12.49
CA SER A 57 15.69 18.81 -11.96
C SER A 57 14.56 18.82 -13.01
N GLU A 58 14.91 19.15 -14.24
CA GLU A 58 14.01 19.21 -15.39
C GLU A 58 13.48 17.83 -15.80
N ASP A 59 14.24 16.76 -15.56
CA ASP A 59 13.91 15.39 -15.97
C ASP A 59 13.23 14.58 -14.86
N ARG A 60 13.29 15.02 -13.61
CA ARG A 60 12.81 14.23 -12.44
C ARG A 60 11.39 13.76 -12.56
N ALA A 61 10.49 14.64 -13.02
CA ALA A 61 9.08 14.30 -13.13
C ALA A 61 8.85 13.20 -14.19
N TYR A 62 9.53 13.33 -15.34
CA TYR A 62 9.48 12.34 -16.40
C TYR A 62 10.07 11.00 -15.93
N VAL A 63 11.27 11.01 -15.37
CA VAL A 63 11.93 9.79 -14.88
C VAL A 63 11.13 9.10 -13.78
N ALA A 64 10.51 9.86 -12.87
CA ALA A 64 9.63 9.30 -11.84
C ALA A 64 8.41 8.57 -12.43
N ALA A 65 7.81 9.13 -13.49
CA ALA A 65 6.69 8.49 -14.20
C ALA A 65 7.13 7.20 -14.89
N GLU A 66 8.28 7.21 -15.59
CA GLU A 66 8.84 6.02 -16.25
C GLU A 66 9.19 4.92 -15.23
N MET A 67 9.81 5.28 -14.10
CA MET A 67 10.11 4.33 -13.02
C MET A 67 8.83 3.73 -12.42
N THR A 68 7.78 4.52 -12.28
CA THR A 68 6.48 4.05 -11.79
C THR A 68 5.86 3.06 -12.78
N ALA A 69 5.87 3.39 -14.07
CA ALA A 69 5.37 2.50 -15.12
C ALA A 69 6.17 1.19 -15.21
N PHE A 70 7.49 1.28 -15.10
CA PHE A 70 8.38 0.12 -15.04
C PHE A 70 8.05 -0.79 -13.85
N LEU A 71 7.94 -0.22 -12.63
CA LEU A 71 7.60 -0.98 -11.43
C LEU A 71 6.21 -1.61 -11.55
N LEU A 72 5.23 -0.90 -12.12
CA LEU A 72 3.90 -1.46 -12.37
C LEU A 72 3.99 -2.68 -13.26
N ALA A 73 4.68 -2.60 -14.39
CA ALA A 73 4.85 -3.71 -15.33
C ALA A 73 5.58 -4.90 -14.68
N PHE A 74 6.69 -4.63 -13.99
CA PHE A 74 7.48 -5.65 -13.30
C PHE A 74 6.68 -6.36 -12.21
N LEU A 75 6.10 -5.62 -11.25
CA LEU A 75 5.37 -6.19 -10.12
C LEU A 75 4.08 -6.92 -10.55
N THR A 76 3.42 -6.44 -11.60
CA THR A 76 2.22 -7.10 -12.14
C THR A 76 2.58 -8.42 -12.83
N GLY A 77 3.77 -8.50 -13.45
CA GLY A 77 4.24 -9.68 -14.16
C GLY A 77 4.82 -10.77 -13.27
N LEU A 78 5.17 -10.47 -12.00
CA LEU A 78 5.71 -11.48 -11.07
C LEU A 78 4.66 -12.55 -10.74
N SER A 79 5.07 -13.82 -10.75
CA SER A 79 4.25 -14.95 -10.32
C SER A 79 4.12 -15.04 -8.80
N VAL A 80 5.08 -14.48 -8.05
CA VAL A 80 5.08 -14.47 -6.59
C VAL A 80 4.06 -13.50 -6.00
N ARG A 81 3.77 -13.69 -4.71
CA ARG A 81 2.86 -12.80 -3.98
C ARG A 81 3.40 -11.37 -3.91
N VAL A 82 2.58 -10.41 -4.32
CA VAL A 82 2.84 -8.97 -4.17
C VAL A 82 1.72 -8.39 -3.31
N ALA A 83 2.04 -7.92 -2.13
CA ALA A 83 1.07 -7.36 -1.18
C ALA A 83 1.26 -5.82 -1.05
N ASN A 84 0.27 -5.03 -1.37
CA ASN A 84 -0.91 -5.35 -2.18
C ASN A 84 -0.52 -5.36 -3.66
N ARG A 85 -1.22 -6.17 -4.48
CA ARG A 85 -0.93 -6.18 -5.93
C ARG A 85 -1.17 -4.78 -6.53
N PRO A 86 -0.23 -4.25 -7.34
CA PRO A 86 -0.33 -2.90 -7.88
C PRO A 86 -1.52 -2.74 -8.83
N THR A 87 -1.97 -1.51 -8.97
CA THR A 87 -2.95 -1.08 -9.96
C THR A 87 -2.35 0.04 -10.81
N PRO A 88 -2.92 0.36 -12.00
CA PRO A 88 -2.43 1.46 -12.83
C PRO A 88 -2.35 2.81 -12.10
N LEU A 89 -3.09 3.00 -11.01
CA LEU A 89 -3.15 4.25 -10.26
C LEU A 89 -2.31 4.24 -8.98
N CYS A 90 -1.84 3.06 -8.55
CA CYS A 90 -1.15 2.95 -7.27
C CYS A 90 -0.32 1.65 -7.17
N LEU A 91 0.97 1.78 -6.88
CA LEU A 91 1.88 0.64 -6.73
C LEU A 91 1.58 -0.22 -5.49
N CYS A 92 1.04 0.34 -4.41
CA CYS A 92 0.72 -0.40 -3.19
C CYS A 92 -0.72 -0.95 -3.16
N GLY A 93 -1.31 -1.16 -4.33
CA GLY A 93 -2.63 -1.77 -4.46
C GLY A 93 -3.74 -0.76 -4.71
N ARG A 94 -4.96 -1.19 -4.48
CA ARG A 94 -6.13 -0.37 -4.80
C ARG A 94 -6.31 0.74 -3.78
N HIS A 95 -5.95 1.94 -4.18
CA HIS A 95 -6.15 3.17 -3.41
C HIS A 95 -7.38 3.91 -3.93
N TRP A 96 -8.49 3.78 -3.23
CA TRP A 96 -9.75 4.44 -3.58
C TRP A 96 -9.78 5.89 -3.10
N SER A 97 -10.59 6.74 -3.77
CA SER A 97 -10.90 8.07 -3.24
C SER A 97 -11.68 7.96 -1.92
N GLU A 98 -11.65 9.03 -1.13
CA GLU A 98 -12.41 9.07 0.13
C GLU A 98 -13.90 8.77 -0.07
N GLU A 99 -14.51 9.32 -1.12
CA GLU A 99 -15.93 9.10 -1.43
C GLU A 99 -16.21 7.63 -1.73
N ARG A 100 -15.28 6.94 -2.41
CA ARG A 100 -15.41 5.52 -2.72
C ARG A 100 -15.26 4.67 -1.48
N TRP A 101 -14.31 4.99 -0.60
CA TRP A 101 -14.17 4.32 0.69
C TRP A 101 -15.40 4.50 1.55
N ARG A 102 -15.95 5.72 1.66
CA ARG A 102 -17.18 6.01 2.41
C ARG A 102 -18.38 5.25 1.87
N ARG A 103 -18.52 5.18 0.54
CA ARG A 103 -19.59 4.40 -0.08
C ARG A 103 -19.49 2.92 0.26
N ALA A 104 -18.29 2.35 0.22
CA ALA A 104 -18.05 0.96 0.59
C ALA A 104 -18.35 0.73 2.09
N ALA A 105 -17.91 1.62 2.96
CA ALA A 105 -18.19 1.58 4.39
C ALA A 105 -19.71 1.63 4.68
N TYR A 106 -20.41 2.55 4.03
CA TYR A 106 -21.88 2.66 4.14
C TYR A 106 -22.59 1.38 3.66
N ALA A 107 -22.13 0.79 2.56
CA ALA A 107 -22.70 -0.47 2.04
C ALA A 107 -22.49 -1.65 3.00
N LEU A 108 -21.50 -1.59 3.88
CA LEU A 108 -21.26 -2.56 4.96
C LEU A 108 -21.97 -2.19 6.27
N GLY A 109 -22.83 -1.17 6.26
CA GLY A 109 -23.59 -0.73 7.42
C GLY A 109 -22.82 0.12 8.44
N LEU A 110 -21.63 0.60 8.08
CA LEU A 110 -20.86 1.51 8.94
C LEU A 110 -21.46 2.92 8.93
N ALA A 111 -21.43 3.58 10.08
CA ALA A 111 -21.68 5.00 10.15
C ALA A 111 -20.57 5.74 9.38
N THR A 112 -20.95 6.72 8.56
CA THR A 112 -20.02 7.54 7.79
C THR A 112 -20.39 9.01 7.91
N GLU A 113 -19.41 9.89 8.03
CA GLU A 113 -19.67 11.32 7.97
C GLU A 113 -20.07 11.75 6.55
N PRO A 114 -20.95 12.76 6.42
CA PRO A 114 -21.21 13.38 5.12
C PRO A 114 -19.91 13.91 4.49
N ALA A 115 -19.75 13.73 3.18
CA ALA A 115 -18.58 14.24 2.47
C ALA A 115 -18.60 15.78 2.45
N HIS A 116 -17.86 16.40 3.35
CA HIS A 116 -17.62 17.85 3.31
C HIS A 116 -16.29 18.11 2.61
N ARG A 117 -16.35 18.60 1.38
CA ARG A 117 -15.16 19.05 0.64
C ARG A 117 -14.79 20.46 1.07
N LYS A 118 -13.90 20.60 2.07
CA LYS A 118 -13.33 21.88 2.45
C LYS A 118 -12.06 22.10 1.62
N VAL A 119 -12.12 22.98 0.62
CA VAL A 119 -10.93 23.42 -0.10
C VAL A 119 -10.23 24.49 0.73
N MET A 120 -9.11 24.16 1.33
CA MET A 120 -8.24 25.12 2.01
C MET A 120 -7.05 25.41 1.11
N LEU A 121 -6.87 26.68 0.73
CA LEU A 121 -5.65 27.19 0.10
C LEU A 121 -4.62 27.40 1.21
N GLY A 122 -3.81 26.38 1.46
CA GLY A 122 -2.74 26.41 2.47
C GLY A 122 -2.37 25.01 2.95
N SER A 123 -1.11 24.82 3.31
CA SER A 123 -0.59 23.59 3.87
C SER A 123 -1.18 23.35 5.26
N THR A 124 -2.28 22.63 5.33
CA THR A 124 -2.80 22.18 6.63
C THR A 124 -2.19 20.81 6.89
N MET A 125 -1.40 20.70 7.95
CA MET A 125 -0.98 19.40 8.49
C MET A 125 -2.24 18.56 8.72
N ALA A 126 -2.21 17.31 8.23
CA ALA A 126 -3.27 16.36 8.54
C ALA A 126 -3.42 16.28 10.06
N ALA A 127 -4.64 16.46 10.57
CA ALA A 127 -4.92 16.30 11.98
C ALA A 127 -4.50 14.88 12.41
N GLU A 128 -3.83 14.78 13.55
CA GLU A 128 -3.54 13.50 14.19
C GLU A 128 -4.88 12.73 14.34
N PRO A 129 -4.92 11.44 13.97
CA PRO A 129 -6.14 10.66 14.15
C PRO A 129 -6.48 10.59 15.64
N THR A 130 -7.61 11.17 16.02
CA THR A 130 -8.13 11.14 17.41
C THR A 130 -8.92 9.85 17.69
N GLY A 131 -8.95 8.91 16.75
CA GLY A 131 -9.72 7.68 16.80
C GLY A 131 -8.88 6.40 16.88
N SER A 132 -9.53 5.28 16.69
CA SER A 132 -8.88 3.97 16.65
C SER A 132 -8.52 3.56 15.21
N VAL A 133 -7.41 2.83 15.06
CA VAL A 133 -6.98 2.25 13.79
C VAL A 133 -7.11 0.74 13.86
N VAL A 134 -7.84 0.16 12.92
CA VAL A 134 -7.88 -1.29 12.71
C VAL A 134 -7.04 -1.63 11.47
N THR A 135 -5.98 -2.38 11.67
CA THR A 135 -5.10 -2.84 10.59
C THR A 135 -5.45 -4.27 10.19
N VAL A 136 -5.80 -4.47 8.93
CA VAL A 136 -6.04 -5.78 8.32
C VAL A 136 -4.74 -6.25 7.66
N VAL A 137 -4.36 -7.51 7.94
CA VAL A 137 -3.25 -8.23 7.31
C VAL A 137 -3.74 -9.63 6.93
N GLY A 138 -4.07 -9.85 5.67
CA GLY A 138 -4.79 -11.05 5.22
C GLY A 138 -6.13 -11.18 5.94
N ASP A 139 -6.30 -12.28 6.68
CA ASP A 139 -7.53 -12.54 7.47
C ASP A 139 -7.45 -12.00 8.92
N ARG A 140 -6.30 -11.49 9.33
CA ARG A 140 -6.04 -11.03 10.69
C ARG A 140 -6.30 -9.55 10.83
N CYS A 141 -6.83 -9.14 11.99
CA CYS A 141 -7.02 -7.74 12.34
C CYS A 141 -6.23 -7.39 13.60
N PHE A 142 -5.72 -6.17 13.63
CA PHE A 142 -4.92 -5.61 14.72
C PHE A 142 -5.47 -4.23 15.09
N GLY A 143 -5.53 -3.95 16.38
CA GLY A 143 -5.96 -2.67 16.95
C GLY A 143 -5.76 -2.74 18.46
N ASP A 144 -5.75 -1.60 19.13
CA ASP A 144 -5.60 -1.53 20.58
C ASP A 144 -6.40 -0.35 21.16
N PRO A 145 -7.58 -0.62 21.77
CA PRO A 145 -8.30 -1.91 21.81
C PRO A 145 -8.94 -2.29 20.46
N LEU A 146 -9.17 -3.58 20.24
CA LEU A 146 -9.80 -4.10 19.03
C LEU A 146 -11.23 -4.55 19.32
N ASP A 147 -12.21 -3.83 18.79
CA ASP A 147 -13.61 -4.23 18.76
C ASP A 147 -13.87 -5.26 17.66
N ALA A 148 -14.65 -6.31 17.95
CA ALA A 148 -14.94 -7.38 17.01
C ALA A 148 -15.75 -6.92 15.79
N GLY A 149 -16.70 -6.01 15.98
CA GLY A 149 -17.52 -5.44 14.90
C GLY A 149 -16.69 -4.56 13.97
N LEU A 150 -15.78 -3.73 14.52
CA LEU A 150 -14.88 -2.93 13.74
C LEU A 150 -13.86 -3.79 12.98
N ALA A 151 -13.39 -4.88 13.57
CA ALA A 151 -12.51 -5.83 12.90
C ALA A 151 -13.21 -6.52 11.71
N GLU A 152 -14.47 -6.92 11.86
CA GLU A 152 -15.27 -7.52 10.78
C GLU A 152 -15.51 -6.50 9.66
N ALA A 153 -15.87 -5.28 10.01
CA ALA A 153 -16.05 -4.18 9.05
C ALA A 153 -14.79 -3.85 8.28
N ALA A 154 -13.64 -3.76 8.96
CA ALA A 154 -12.36 -3.52 8.32
C ALA A 154 -11.97 -4.64 7.34
N ARG A 155 -12.21 -5.93 7.70
CA ARG A 155 -12.04 -7.07 6.78
C ARG A 155 -12.98 -6.98 5.59
N GLY A 156 -14.24 -6.62 5.81
CA GLY A 156 -15.20 -6.40 4.73
C GLY A 156 -14.75 -5.33 3.74
N LEU A 157 -14.18 -4.22 4.24
CA LEU A 157 -13.60 -3.17 3.39
C LEU A 157 -12.38 -3.68 2.60
N ALA A 158 -11.49 -4.44 3.24
CA ALA A 158 -10.32 -5.03 2.57
C ALA A 158 -10.75 -5.99 1.45
N GLN A 159 -11.73 -6.85 1.71
CA GLN A 159 -12.31 -7.77 0.73
C GLN A 159 -12.98 -7.01 -0.43
N ALA A 160 -13.80 -5.99 -0.14
CA ALA A 160 -14.45 -5.17 -1.16
C ALA A 160 -13.44 -4.45 -2.06
N ALA A 161 -12.32 -4.03 -1.48
CA ALA A 161 -11.22 -3.42 -2.23
C ALA A 161 -10.31 -4.46 -2.91
N GLY A 162 -10.34 -5.73 -2.52
CA GLY A 162 -9.43 -6.76 -3.01
C GLY A 162 -7.99 -6.47 -2.62
N VAL A 163 -7.77 -6.06 -1.36
CA VAL A 163 -6.45 -5.79 -0.78
C VAL A 163 -6.20 -6.67 0.42
N GLU A 164 -4.96 -7.05 0.65
CA GLU A 164 -4.53 -7.90 1.76
C GLU A 164 -4.05 -7.07 2.96
N LEU A 165 -3.63 -5.84 2.70
CA LEU A 165 -3.17 -4.88 3.70
C LEU A 165 -4.04 -3.65 3.65
N LEU A 166 -4.67 -3.30 4.76
CA LEU A 166 -5.52 -2.12 4.88
C LEU A 166 -5.49 -1.59 6.31
N ALA A 167 -5.22 -0.30 6.47
CA ALA A 167 -5.48 0.41 7.72
C ALA A 167 -6.79 1.16 7.58
N VAL A 168 -7.69 0.97 8.53
CA VAL A 168 -9.01 1.61 8.59
C VAL A 168 -9.09 2.44 9.86
N GLU A 169 -9.41 3.71 9.73
CA GLU A 169 -9.55 4.65 10.84
C GLU A 169 -11.02 4.89 11.15
N PHE A 170 -11.31 4.86 12.45
CA PHE A 170 -12.63 5.13 13.03
C PHE A 170 -12.50 6.26 14.06
N ASP A 171 -13.58 6.98 14.35
CA ASP A 171 -13.63 8.03 15.38
C ASP A 171 -13.59 7.49 16.83
N GLY A 172 -13.69 6.18 17.00
CA GLY A 172 -13.67 5.50 18.31
C GLY A 172 -13.36 4.02 18.20
N CYS A 173 -13.28 3.36 19.35
CA CYS A 173 -12.97 1.93 19.48
C CYS A 173 -14.19 1.06 19.93
N HIS A 174 -15.41 1.52 19.69
CA HIS A 174 -16.63 0.86 20.11
C HIS A 174 -17.49 0.46 18.89
N ALA A 175 -18.36 -0.51 19.07
CA ALA A 175 -19.36 -0.87 18.08
C ALA A 175 -20.21 0.34 17.71
N GLY A 176 -20.27 0.68 16.41
CA GLY A 176 -20.97 1.87 15.91
C GLY A 176 -20.08 3.11 15.75
N ALA A 177 -18.75 3.01 15.98
CA ALA A 177 -17.83 4.06 15.63
C ALA A 177 -17.90 4.40 14.14
N THR A 178 -17.75 5.69 13.84
CA THR A 178 -17.89 6.23 12.50
C THR A 178 -16.62 5.95 11.67
N PHE A 179 -16.78 5.45 10.47
CA PHE A 179 -15.69 5.31 9.52
C PHE A 179 -15.14 6.68 9.11
N HIS A 180 -13.85 6.86 9.21
CA HIS A 180 -13.16 8.09 8.83
C HIS A 180 -12.43 7.96 7.49
N ARG A 181 -11.47 7.06 7.41
CA ARG A 181 -10.70 6.80 6.17
C ARG A 181 -10.10 5.40 6.14
N ALA A 182 -9.61 4.99 4.95
CA ALA A 182 -8.84 3.77 4.81
C ALA A 182 -7.65 3.97 3.86
N THR A 183 -6.54 3.27 4.13
CA THR A 183 -5.33 3.33 3.33
C THR A 183 -4.67 1.95 3.21
N PRO A 184 -4.15 1.57 2.03
CA PRO A 184 -3.39 0.33 1.85
C PRO A 184 -1.97 0.40 2.43
N LEU A 185 -1.49 1.58 2.86
CA LEU A 185 -0.21 1.73 3.55
C LEU A 185 -0.40 1.56 5.05
N VAL A 186 -0.20 0.32 5.54
CA VAL A 186 -0.29 0.00 6.96
C VAL A 186 0.98 0.42 7.71
N ASP A 187 0.84 0.80 8.98
CA ASP A 187 1.98 1.02 9.85
C ASP A 187 2.59 -0.33 10.27
N LEU A 188 3.88 -0.50 10.05
CA LEU A 188 4.65 -1.70 10.41
C LEU A 188 5.50 -1.51 11.67
N SER A 189 5.35 -0.42 12.39
CA SER A 189 6.06 -0.18 13.67
C SER A 189 5.58 -1.13 14.77
N ASP A 190 4.32 -1.59 14.72
CA ASP A 190 3.83 -2.67 15.58
C ASP A 190 4.42 -4.02 15.16
N ALA A 191 5.19 -4.64 16.04
CA ALA A 191 5.83 -5.93 15.79
C ALA A 191 4.84 -7.04 15.42
N ARG A 192 3.60 -7.00 15.92
CA ARG A 192 2.54 -7.97 15.62
C ARG A 192 2.10 -7.83 14.16
N ILE A 193 1.92 -6.60 13.68
CA ILE A 193 1.55 -6.27 12.30
C ILE A 193 2.69 -6.65 11.37
N ALA A 194 3.93 -6.28 11.72
CA ALA A 194 5.11 -6.63 10.96
C ALA A 194 5.28 -8.15 10.81
N ALA A 195 5.16 -8.90 11.91
CA ALA A 195 5.25 -10.36 11.90
C ALA A 195 4.14 -11.00 11.05
N ALA A 196 2.90 -10.51 11.17
CA ALA A 196 1.79 -10.99 10.35
C ALA A 196 2.00 -10.69 8.86
N THR A 197 2.55 -9.51 8.53
CA THR A 197 2.87 -9.14 7.16
C THR A 197 3.95 -10.06 6.57
N VAL A 198 4.99 -10.39 7.34
CA VAL A 198 6.02 -11.35 6.91
C VAL A 198 5.41 -12.74 6.71
N ALA A 199 4.50 -13.17 7.60
CA ALA A 199 3.83 -14.47 7.49
C ALA A 199 3.00 -14.61 6.21
N LEU A 200 2.48 -13.51 5.63
CA LEU A 200 1.81 -13.54 4.31
C LEU A 200 2.70 -14.14 3.21
N PHE A 201 4.02 -14.02 3.34
CA PHE A 201 4.99 -14.51 2.35
C PHE A 201 5.61 -15.86 2.76
N GLY A 202 5.40 -16.32 4.00
CA GLY A 202 5.99 -17.54 4.54
C GLY A 202 5.23 -18.82 4.19
N ASP A 203 3.95 -18.74 3.85
CA ASP A 203 3.11 -19.89 3.53
C ASP A 203 3.24 -20.34 2.04
N LEU A 204 4.24 -19.84 1.34
CA LEU A 204 4.56 -20.20 -0.04
C LEU A 204 5.62 -21.31 -0.06
N THR A 205 5.28 -22.48 0.50
CA THR A 205 6.02 -23.75 0.31
C THR A 205 5.37 -24.57 -0.78
#